data_3a2659c05d09670e5accd15c81180998
#
_entry.id   3a2659c05d09670e5accd15c81180998
#
_cell.length_a   1.000
_cell.length_b   1.000
_cell.length_c   1.000
_cell.angle_alpha   90.00
_cell.angle_beta   90.00
_cell.angle_gamma   90.00
#
_symmetry.space_group_name_H-M   'P 1'
#
loop_
_entity.id
_entity.type
_entity.pdbx_description
1 polymer ?
#
loop_
_entity_poly.entity_id
_entity_poly.type
_entity_poly.pdbx_seq_one_letter_code
_entity_poly.pdbx_strand_id
1 'polypeptide(L)'
;LADPGARGAEMFARYAYAPNALGYCGPPLGATLRDGSVADVRRAATTFSGAWPYLRVLSRLTGIDDPLDYRLVEAYWLGGGVAAGLDPQEFFDALLAIIGAQASHYWSHLTADLVCEAAGNHCFHVFGVYPWTRFLGRGTDEQPLSVLDNCRITSGTVLSRDSDRVEVLCRRLAWDGQALTLSKPSARVLEVWADGYSAVPDVAAGDVVAMHWGRLCGRLSPAQLCALTDSTDRQLAVTGRRLARV
;
A
#
# COMPACT_ATOMS: atom_id res chain seq x y z
N LEU A 1 -21.53 7.28 15.95
CA LEU A 1 -20.28 6.74 15.36
C LEU A 1 -20.52 6.46 13.88
N ALA A 2 -19.64 6.94 12.99
CA ALA A 2 -19.76 6.65 11.57
C ALA A 2 -19.66 5.14 11.32
N ASP A 3 -20.43 4.65 10.35
CA ASP A 3 -20.43 3.25 9.94
C ASP A 3 -19.00 2.77 9.57
N PRO A 4 -18.49 1.69 10.17
CA PRO A 4 -17.14 1.19 9.87
C PRO A 4 -16.91 0.87 8.39
N GLY A 5 -17.93 0.35 7.69
CA GLY A 5 -17.87 0.06 6.26
C GLY A 5 -17.80 1.33 5.40
N ALA A 6 -18.50 2.40 5.77
CA ALA A 6 -18.42 3.68 5.08
C ALA A 6 -17.03 4.32 5.25
N ARG A 7 -16.48 4.30 6.48
CA ARG A 7 -15.12 4.78 6.76
C ARG A 7 -14.06 3.97 6.01
N GLY A 8 -14.24 2.66 5.93
CA GLY A 8 -13.32 1.78 5.21
C GLY A 8 -13.36 2.05 3.70
N ALA A 9 -14.54 2.20 3.11
CA ALA A 9 -14.68 2.56 1.71
C ALA A 9 -14.01 3.92 1.39
N GLU A 10 -14.20 4.91 2.26
CA GLU A 10 -13.54 6.22 2.12
C GLU A 10 -12.00 6.10 2.20
N MET A 11 -11.47 5.35 3.16
CA MET A 11 -10.03 5.11 3.26
C MET A 11 -9.52 4.36 2.03
N PHE A 12 -10.24 3.33 1.57
CA PHE A 12 -9.88 2.59 0.35
C PHE A 12 -9.75 3.54 -0.83
N ALA A 13 -10.75 4.41 -1.05
CA ALA A 13 -10.76 5.36 -2.15
C ALA A 13 -9.54 6.29 -2.12
N ARG A 14 -9.23 6.88 -0.97
CA ARG A 14 -8.09 7.80 -0.81
C ARG A 14 -6.75 7.15 -1.15
N TYR A 15 -6.53 5.91 -0.73
CA TYR A 15 -5.27 5.20 -0.96
C TYR A 15 -5.18 4.59 -2.35
N ALA A 16 -6.30 4.16 -2.93
CA ALA A 16 -6.35 3.56 -4.26
C ALA A 16 -6.39 4.61 -5.40
N TYR A 17 -6.77 5.86 -5.11
CA TYR A 17 -6.97 6.91 -6.12
C TYR A 17 -5.73 7.14 -6.99
N ALA A 18 -4.57 7.42 -6.37
CA ALA A 18 -3.38 7.81 -7.12
C ALA A 18 -2.89 6.73 -8.10
N PRO A 19 -2.67 5.47 -7.69
CA PRO A 19 -2.27 4.42 -8.62
C PRO A 19 -3.32 4.14 -9.69
N ASN A 20 -4.61 4.28 -9.37
CA ASN A 20 -5.69 4.10 -10.33
C ASN A 20 -5.74 5.22 -11.37
N ALA A 21 -5.67 6.48 -10.94
CA ALA A 21 -5.67 7.64 -11.85
C ALA A 21 -4.44 7.64 -12.78
N LEU A 22 -3.32 7.06 -12.35
CA LEU A 22 -2.10 6.90 -13.14
C LEU A 22 -2.07 5.61 -14.00
N GLY A 23 -3.13 4.79 -13.94
CA GLY A 23 -3.25 3.57 -14.73
C GLY A 23 -2.45 2.36 -14.22
N TYR A 24 -1.96 2.38 -12.97
CA TYR A 24 -1.15 1.30 -12.40
C TYR A 24 -1.97 0.24 -11.64
N CYS A 25 -3.17 0.57 -11.19
CA CYS A 25 -3.95 -0.35 -10.35
C CYS A 25 -5.44 -0.29 -10.66
N GLY A 26 -6.04 -1.44 -10.94
CA GLY A 26 -7.47 -1.59 -11.23
C GLY A 26 -7.91 -1.03 -12.59
N PRO A 27 -9.18 -1.20 -12.94
CA PRO A 27 -9.77 -0.57 -14.12
C PRO A 27 -9.88 0.95 -13.92
N PRO A 28 -10.07 1.75 -15.00
CA PRO A 28 -10.08 3.22 -14.91
C PRO A 28 -11.30 3.74 -14.14
N LEU A 29 -11.19 3.85 -12.83
CA LEU A 29 -12.24 4.23 -11.89
C LEU A 29 -11.90 5.50 -11.09
N GLY A 30 -10.93 6.30 -11.54
CA GLY A 30 -10.47 7.50 -10.82
C GLY A 30 -11.61 8.45 -10.43
N ALA A 31 -12.57 8.70 -11.33
CA ALA A 31 -13.74 9.53 -11.02
C ALA A 31 -14.61 8.92 -9.91
N THR A 32 -14.83 7.59 -9.92
CA THR A 32 -15.60 6.90 -8.88
C THR A 32 -14.89 6.97 -7.52
N LEU A 33 -13.57 6.79 -7.49
CA LEU A 33 -12.79 6.87 -6.26
C LEU A 33 -12.75 8.30 -5.69
N ARG A 34 -12.81 9.31 -6.56
CA ARG A 34 -12.80 10.72 -6.18
C ARG A 34 -14.16 11.22 -5.71
N ASP A 35 -15.20 10.98 -6.51
CA ASP A 35 -16.50 11.66 -6.39
C ASP A 35 -17.66 10.67 -6.13
N GLY A 36 -17.41 9.37 -6.16
CA GLY A 36 -18.45 8.35 -6.01
C GLY A 36 -19.06 8.30 -4.61
N SER A 37 -20.30 7.85 -4.54
CA SER A 37 -20.91 7.51 -3.25
C SER A 37 -20.18 6.33 -2.58
N VAL A 38 -20.41 6.13 -1.28
CA VAL A 38 -19.91 4.95 -0.56
C VAL A 38 -20.28 3.65 -1.29
N ALA A 39 -21.51 3.54 -1.82
CA ALA A 39 -21.94 2.38 -2.56
C ALA A 39 -21.18 2.19 -3.88
N ASP A 40 -20.85 3.28 -4.57
CA ASP A 40 -20.06 3.24 -5.81
C ASP A 40 -18.62 2.80 -5.53
N VAL A 41 -17.99 3.36 -4.51
CA VAL A 41 -16.63 2.97 -4.07
C VAL A 41 -16.60 1.50 -3.65
N ARG A 42 -17.61 1.03 -2.92
CA ARG A 42 -17.72 -0.38 -2.51
C ARG A 42 -17.76 -1.32 -3.73
N ARG A 43 -18.55 -0.98 -4.74
CA ARG A 43 -18.58 -1.75 -6.01
C ARG A 43 -17.23 -1.67 -6.73
N ALA A 44 -16.65 -0.49 -6.83
CA ALA A 44 -15.33 -0.29 -7.44
C ALA A 44 -14.24 -1.13 -6.76
N ALA A 45 -14.20 -1.17 -5.43
CA ALA A 45 -13.19 -1.91 -4.67
C ALA A 45 -13.13 -3.39 -5.05
N THR A 46 -14.25 -4.02 -5.37
CA THR A 46 -14.31 -5.44 -5.77
C THR A 46 -13.56 -5.76 -7.07
N THR A 47 -13.27 -4.75 -7.87
CA THR A 47 -12.58 -4.90 -9.17
C THR A 47 -11.06 -4.71 -9.07
N PHE A 48 -10.55 -4.34 -7.88
CA PHE A 48 -9.11 -4.17 -7.64
C PHE A 48 -8.43 -5.51 -7.36
N SER A 49 -7.94 -6.16 -8.39
CA SER A 49 -7.32 -7.49 -8.32
C SER A 49 -6.11 -7.56 -7.37
N GLY A 50 -5.46 -6.44 -7.07
CA GLY A 50 -4.38 -6.36 -6.10
C GLY A 50 -4.87 -6.30 -4.65
N ALA A 51 -5.80 -5.41 -4.32
CA ALA A 51 -6.24 -5.15 -2.95
C ALA A 51 -7.40 -6.04 -2.50
N TRP A 52 -8.38 -6.28 -3.36
CA TRP A 52 -9.60 -6.99 -3.01
C TRP A 52 -9.39 -8.42 -2.47
N PRO A 53 -8.50 -9.25 -3.06
CA PRO A 53 -8.17 -10.57 -2.49
C PRO A 53 -7.67 -10.50 -1.05
N TYR A 54 -6.83 -9.53 -0.72
CA TYR A 54 -6.34 -9.32 0.65
C TYR A 54 -7.47 -9.01 1.61
N LEU A 55 -8.34 -8.07 1.27
CA LEU A 55 -9.47 -7.67 2.12
C LEU A 55 -10.42 -8.84 2.35
N ARG A 56 -10.65 -9.69 1.36
CA ARG A 56 -11.45 -10.92 1.51
C ARG A 56 -10.79 -11.95 2.41
N VAL A 57 -9.49 -12.15 2.30
CA VAL A 57 -8.73 -13.06 3.17
C VAL A 57 -8.73 -12.54 4.60
N LEU A 58 -8.45 -11.25 4.79
CA LEU A 58 -8.50 -10.60 6.10
C LEU A 58 -9.88 -10.75 6.75
N SER A 59 -10.96 -10.45 6.01
CA SER A 59 -12.34 -10.64 6.48
C SER A 59 -12.57 -12.07 6.99
N ARG A 60 -12.19 -13.06 6.19
CA ARG A 60 -12.36 -14.47 6.55
C ARG A 60 -11.54 -14.87 7.78
N LEU A 61 -10.27 -14.51 7.85
CA LEU A 61 -9.37 -14.95 8.90
C LEU A 61 -9.58 -14.22 10.24
N THR A 62 -10.10 -13.00 10.19
CA THR A 62 -10.40 -12.23 11.41
C THR A 62 -11.83 -12.38 11.89
N GLY A 63 -12.73 -12.97 11.10
CA GLY A 63 -14.15 -13.07 11.41
C GLY A 63 -14.91 -11.73 11.31
N ILE A 64 -14.33 -10.72 10.63
CA ILE A 64 -15.01 -9.45 10.36
C ILE A 64 -15.70 -9.57 9.01
N ASP A 65 -17.03 -9.62 8.99
CA ASP A 65 -17.84 -9.98 7.82
C ASP A 65 -17.69 -9.03 6.62
N ASP A 66 -17.54 -7.73 6.87
CA ASP A 66 -17.42 -6.74 5.80
C ASP A 66 -15.95 -6.56 5.37
N PRO A 67 -15.53 -6.97 4.16
CA PRO A 67 -14.17 -6.75 3.67
C PRO A 67 -13.75 -5.27 3.61
N LEU A 68 -14.71 -4.35 3.58
CA LEU A 68 -14.45 -2.91 3.64
C LEU A 68 -14.66 -2.33 5.05
N ASP A 69 -14.71 -3.15 6.09
CA ASP A 69 -14.59 -2.64 7.47
C ASP A 69 -13.28 -1.84 7.61
N TYR A 70 -13.36 -0.67 8.23
CA TYR A 70 -12.23 0.23 8.40
C TYR A 70 -10.98 -0.46 8.98
N ARG A 71 -11.17 -1.37 9.95
CA ARG A 71 -10.07 -2.11 10.60
C ARG A 71 -9.30 -2.99 9.62
N LEU A 72 -9.99 -3.60 8.64
CA LEU A 72 -9.37 -4.43 7.60
C LEU A 72 -8.66 -3.56 6.56
N VAL A 73 -9.31 -2.49 6.12
CA VAL A 73 -8.75 -1.55 5.14
C VAL A 73 -7.51 -0.85 5.70
N GLU A 74 -7.56 -0.42 6.97
CA GLU A 74 -6.41 0.17 7.67
C GLU A 74 -5.26 -0.83 7.78
N ALA A 75 -5.54 -2.07 8.23
CA ALA A 75 -4.54 -3.13 8.33
C ALA A 75 -3.92 -3.48 6.97
N TYR A 76 -4.73 -3.47 5.90
CA TYR A 76 -4.21 -3.69 4.55
C TYR A 76 -3.26 -2.58 4.11
N TRP A 77 -3.65 -1.31 4.22
CA TRP A 77 -2.81 -0.21 3.72
C TRP A 77 -1.61 0.09 4.60
N LEU A 78 -1.78 0.03 5.92
CA LEU A 78 -0.77 0.49 6.88
C LEU A 78 -0.08 -0.66 7.65
N GLY A 79 -0.66 -1.85 7.61
CA GLY A 79 -0.19 -2.97 8.42
C GLY A 79 -0.70 -2.91 9.86
N GLY A 80 -0.25 -3.85 10.67
CA GLY A 80 -0.62 -3.92 12.09
C GLY A 80 -2.11 -4.24 12.32
N GLY A 81 -2.66 -3.70 13.40
CA GLY A 81 -4.06 -3.83 13.73
C GLY A 81 -4.54 -5.29 13.78
N VAL A 82 -5.70 -5.55 13.20
CA VAL A 82 -6.34 -6.88 13.18
C VAL A 82 -5.57 -7.93 12.37
N ALA A 83 -4.62 -7.51 11.53
CA ALA A 83 -3.79 -8.42 10.73
C ALA A 83 -2.48 -8.82 11.42
N ALA A 84 -2.10 -8.18 12.54
CA ALA A 84 -0.78 -8.37 13.17
C ALA A 84 -0.56 -9.79 13.72
N GLY A 85 -1.61 -10.49 14.10
CA GLY A 85 -1.55 -11.83 14.71
C GLY A 85 -1.88 -12.97 13.75
N LEU A 86 -2.05 -12.71 12.46
CA LEU A 86 -2.38 -13.77 11.50
C LEU A 86 -1.17 -14.66 11.21
N ASP A 87 -1.42 -15.97 11.14
CA ASP A 87 -0.41 -16.94 10.74
C ASP A 87 -0.01 -16.71 9.27
N PRO A 88 1.28 -16.53 8.96
CA PRO A 88 1.72 -16.25 7.60
C PRO A 88 1.41 -17.36 6.60
N GLN A 89 1.49 -18.64 7.02
CA GLN A 89 1.18 -19.77 6.16
C GLN A 89 -0.31 -19.81 5.81
N GLU A 90 -1.17 -19.68 6.82
CA GLU A 90 -2.62 -19.67 6.63
C GLU A 90 -3.05 -18.49 5.74
N PHE A 91 -2.48 -17.30 5.98
CA PHE A 91 -2.75 -16.13 5.17
C PHE A 91 -2.29 -16.35 3.71
N PHE A 92 -1.09 -16.88 3.49
CA PHE A 92 -0.52 -17.11 2.16
C PHE A 92 -1.35 -18.12 1.37
N ASP A 93 -1.70 -19.25 1.98
CA ASP A 93 -2.52 -20.30 1.35
C ASP A 93 -3.90 -19.76 0.96
N ALA A 94 -4.51 -18.98 1.86
CA ALA A 94 -5.80 -18.35 1.60
C ALA A 94 -5.74 -17.32 0.47
N LEU A 95 -4.66 -16.55 0.40
CA LEU A 95 -4.45 -15.58 -0.68
C LEU A 95 -4.23 -16.29 -2.01
N LEU A 96 -3.36 -17.31 -2.05
CA LEU A 96 -3.12 -18.10 -3.25
C LEU A 96 -4.36 -18.79 -3.78
N ALA A 97 -5.25 -19.27 -2.92
CA ALA A 97 -6.52 -19.88 -3.33
C ALA A 97 -7.40 -18.89 -4.12
N ILE A 98 -7.30 -17.59 -3.86
CA ILE A 98 -8.04 -16.56 -4.58
C ILE A 98 -7.29 -16.12 -5.85
N ILE A 99 -6.02 -15.68 -5.69
CA ILE A 99 -5.27 -15.11 -6.81
C ILE A 99 -4.79 -16.19 -7.79
N GLY A 100 -4.48 -17.39 -7.32
CA GLY A 100 -4.06 -18.52 -8.16
C GLY A 100 -5.12 -18.94 -9.16
N ALA A 101 -6.40 -18.89 -8.78
CA ALA A 101 -7.52 -19.17 -9.67
C ALA A 101 -7.73 -18.11 -10.77
N GLN A 102 -7.28 -16.88 -10.53
CA GLN A 102 -7.36 -15.76 -11.46
C GLN A 102 -6.10 -15.62 -12.32
N ALA A 103 -5.04 -16.27 -11.90
CA ALA A 103 -3.71 -16.06 -12.40
C ALA A 103 -3.29 -17.21 -13.33
N SER A 104 -3.20 -16.91 -14.59
CA SER A 104 -2.40 -17.64 -15.53
C SER A 104 -0.89 -17.49 -15.18
N HIS A 105 -0.03 -17.84 -16.08
CA HIS A 105 1.43 -17.75 -16.06
C HIS A 105 2.11 -16.59 -15.30
N TYR A 106 1.45 -15.45 -15.13
CA TYR A 106 2.00 -14.24 -14.48
C TYR A 106 2.36 -14.43 -12.99
N TRP A 107 1.68 -15.34 -12.28
CA TRP A 107 1.86 -15.58 -10.84
C TRP A 107 2.70 -16.84 -10.52
N SER A 108 3.33 -17.45 -11.50
CA SER A 108 4.15 -18.66 -11.32
C SER A 108 5.31 -18.49 -10.33
N HIS A 109 5.62 -17.25 -9.96
CA HIS A 109 6.65 -16.93 -8.97
C HIS A 109 6.15 -16.95 -7.51
N LEU A 110 4.86 -17.09 -7.29
CA LEU A 110 4.31 -17.18 -5.94
C LEU A 110 4.47 -18.60 -5.41
N THR A 111 5.66 -18.88 -4.92
CA THR A 111 6.05 -20.18 -4.37
C THR A 111 6.03 -20.17 -2.85
N ALA A 112 6.13 -21.35 -2.24
CA ALA A 112 6.18 -21.49 -0.79
C ALA A 112 7.32 -20.70 -0.11
N ASP A 113 8.35 -20.32 -0.86
CA ASP A 113 9.46 -19.48 -0.36
C ASP A 113 9.00 -18.10 0.11
N LEU A 114 7.86 -17.61 -0.38
CA LEU A 114 7.29 -16.34 0.01
C LEU A 114 6.48 -16.40 1.32
N VAL A 115 6.23 -17.57 1.87
CA VAL A 115 5.47 -17.72 3.13
C VAL A 115 6.10 -16.91 4.27
N CYS A 116 7.44 -16.94 4.39
CA CYS A 116 8.14 -16.19 5.43
C CYS A 116 8.01 -14.65 5.27
N GLU A 117 7.65 -14.18 4.08
CA GLU A 117 7.38 -12.77 3.79
C GLU A 117 5.91 -12.41 3.96
N ALA A 118 5.02 -13.41 3.94
CA ALA A 118 3.58 -13.21 3.89
C ALA A 118 3.05 -12.36 5.04
N ALA A 119 2.21 -11.43 4.70
CA ALA A 119 1.50 -10.55 5.64
C ALA A 119 0.24 -10.00 4.96
N GLY A 120 -0.81 -9.78 5.76
CA GLY A 120 -2.08 -9.25 5.29
C GLY A 120 -2.06 -7.76 4.96
N ASN A 121 -0.99 -7.26 4.33
CA ASN A 121 -0.82 -5.84 4.10
C ASN A 121 -0.21 -5.51 2.74
N HIS A 122 -0.29 -4.24 2.39
CA HIS A 122 0.19 -3.71 1.11
C HIS A 122 1.71 -3.80 0.94
N CYS A 123 2.50 -3.78 2.02
CA CYS A 123 3.95 -4.00 1.93
C CYS A 123 4.26 -5.38 1.33
N PHE A 124 3.60 -6.44 1.80
CA PHE A 124 3.78 -7.77 1.21
C PHE A 124 3.33 -7.81 -0.25
N HIS A 125 2.22 -7.13 -0.58
CA HIS A 125 1.79 -7.02 -1.98
C HIS A 125 2.86 -6.42 -2.88
N VAL A 126 3.47 -5.31 -2.44
CA VAL A 126 4.48 -4.56 -3.23
C VAL A 126 5.79 -5.34 -3.36
N PHE A 127 6.30 -5.89 -2.26
CA PHE A 127 7.65 -6.46 -2.23
C PHE A 127 7.69 -7.98 -2.46
N GLY A 128 6.63 -8.70 -2.15
CA GLY A 128 6.53 -10.15 -2.30
C GLY A 128 5.74 -10.58 -3.52
N VAL A 129 4.52 -10.04 -3.69
CA VAL A 129 3.58 -10.48 -4.71
C VAL A 129 3.86 -9.82 -6.06
N TYR A 130 4.12 -8.52 -6.12
CA TYR A 130 4.55 -7.89 -7.37
C TYR A 130 5.95 -8.35 -7.80
N PRO A 131 6.20 -8.51 -9.10
CA PRO A 131 7.46 -9.07 -9.58
C PRO A 131 8.64 -8.09 -9.56
N TRP A 132 8.44 -6.82 -9.20
CA TRP A 132 9.43 -5.77 -9.38
C TRP A 132 10.72 -5.99 -8.58
N THR A 133 10.67 -6.58 -7.40
CA THR A 133 11.87 -6.95 -6.63
C THR A 133 12.78 -7.93 -7.37
N ARG A 134 12.23 -8.74 -8.28
CA ARG A 134 12.99 -9.74 -9.07
C ARG A 134 13.80 -9.14 -10.20
N PHE A 135 13.51 -7.89 -10.56
CA PHE A 135 14.25 -7.16 -11.59
C PHE A 135 15.42 -6.36 -11.02
N LEU A 136 15.52 -6.22 -9.69
CA LEU A 136 16.68 -5.60 -9.05
C LEU A 136 17.94 -6.46 -9.23
N GLY A 137 19.06 -5.81 -9.53
CA GLY A 137 20.34 -6.47 -9.80
C GLY A 137 20.45 -7.12 -11.18
N ARG A 138 19.49 -6.90 -12.11
CA ARG A 138 19.48 -7.53 -13.43
C ARG A 138 19.71 -6.55 -14.60
N GLY A 139 20.24 -5.40 -14.35
CA GLY A 139 20.58 -4.42 -15.39
C GLY A 139 20.17 -3.00 -15.04
N THR A 140 18.97 -2.56 -15.44
CA THR A 140 18.46 -1.21 -15.11
C THR A 140 17.61 -1.26 -13.85
N ASP A 141 18.19 -0.93 -12.71
CA ASP A 141 17.52 -0.98 -11.41
C ASP A 141 16.61 0.22 -11.16
N GLU A 142 16.78 1.32 -11.89
CA GLU A 142 16.05 2.57 -11.68
C GLU A 142 14.53 2.41 -11.81
N GLN A 143 14.06 1.73 -12.85
CA GLN A 143 12.62 1.57 -13.06
C GLN A 143 11.98 0.64 -12.02
N PRO A 144 12.49 -0.56 -11.75
CA PRO A 144 11.97 -1.41 -10.67
C PRO A 144 11.96 -0.70 -9.32
N LEU A 145 13.06 -0.02 -8.97
CA LEU A 145 13.18 0.71 -7.71
C LEU A 145 12.15 1.86 -7.63
N SER A 146 11.99 2.61 -8.71
CA SER A 146 11.00 3.70 -8.78
C SER A 146 9.57 3.19 -8.62
N VAL A 147 9.22 2.07 -9.25
CA VAL A 147 7.88 1.47 -9.10
C VAL A 147 7.67 1.01 -7.67
N LEU A 148 8.62 0.30 -7.07
CA LEU A 148 8.53 -0.15 -5.68
C LEU A 148 8.38 1.04 -4.70
N ASP A 149 9.19 2.09 -4.88
CA ASP A 149 9.17 3.27 -4.00
C ASP A 149 7.87 4.07 -4.12
N ASN A 150 7.29 4.18 -5.31
CA ASN A 150 6.03 4.88 -5.51
C ASN A 150 4.82 4.03 -5.08
N CYS A 151 4.88 2.70 -5.26
CA CYS A 151 3.78 1.79 -4.94
C CYS A 151 3.65 1.52 -3.44
N ARG A 152 4.74 1.50 -2.66
CA ARG A 152 4.63 1.37 -1.21
C ARG A 152 4.00 2.60 -0.59
N ILE A 153 3.26 2.41 0.50
CA ILE A 153 2.82 3.55 1.30
C ILE A 153 4.04 4.13 2.03
N THR A 154 4.28 5.42 1.82
CA THR A 154 5.39 6.15 2.45
C THR A 154 4.83 7.11 3.49
N SER A 155 5.39 7.11 4.70
CA SER A 155 5.12 8.16 5.69
C SER A 155 6.08 9.32 5.52
N GLY A 156 5.63 10.53 5.89
CA GLY A 156 6.49 11.71 5.96
C GLY A 156 5.92 12.79 6.84
N THR A 157 6.78 13.71 7.28
CA THR A 157 6.40 14.88 8.06
C THR A 157 6.36 16.10 7.16
N VAL A 158 5.28 16.83 7.18
CA VAL A 158 5.13 18.08 6.44
C VAL A 158 6.00 19.15 7.10
N LEU A 159 6.95 19.68 6.35
CA LEU A 159 7.87 20.73 6.79
C LEU A 159 7.25 22.11 6.58
N SER A 160 6.64 22.32 5.43
CA SER A 160 6.02 23.58 5.05
C SER A 160 4.87 23.36 4.07
N ARG A 161 4.00 24.37 3.98
CA ARG A 161 2.97 24.46 2.95
C ARG A 161 3.05 25.85 2.30
N ASP A 162 3.06 25.84 0.98
CA ASP A 162 2.94 27.04 0.18
C ASP A 162 1.81 26.86 -0.83
N SER A 163 0.66 27.50 -0.55
CA SER A 163 -0.54 27.41 -1.38
C SER A 163 -0.97 25.96 -1.62
N ASP A 164 -0.78 25.46 -2.84
CA ASP A 164 -1.16 24.11 -3.27
C ASP A 164 -0.01 23.11 -3.22
N ARG A 165 1.13 23.48 -2.61
CA ARG A 165 2.32 22.62 -2.46
C ARG A 165 2.67 22.41 -1.01
N VAL A 166 3.16 21.23 -0.71
CA VAL A 166 3.75 20.88 0.58
C VAL A 166 5.14 20.31 0.37
N GLU A 167 6.04 20.69 1.26
CA GLU A 167 7.33 20.05 1.40
C GLU A 167 7.25 19.00 2.51
N VAL A 168 7.58 17.75 2.18
CA VAL A 168 7.45 16.60 3.09
C VAL A 168 8.79 15.94 3.27
N LEU A 169 9.24 15.81 4.52
CA LEU A 169 10.42 15.05 4.88
C LEU A 169 10.08 13.55 4.93
N CYS A 170 10.66 12.77 4.05
CA CYS A 170 10.39 11.34 3.95
C CYS A 170 11.66 10.55 3.58
N ARG A 171 11.59 9.22 3.70
CA ARG A 171 12.66 8.30 3.30
C ARG A 171 12.25 7.55 2.04
N ARG A 172 13.14 7.46 1.08
CA ARG A 172 12.92 6.73 -0.18
C ARG A 172 13.57 5.35 -0.12
N LEU A 173 13.13 4.45 -1.00
CA LEU A 173 13.86 3.21 -1.23
C LEU A 173 15.21 3.52 -1.89
N ALA A 174 16.22 2.79 -1.46
CA ALA A 174 17.55 2.79 -2.03
C ALA A 174 17.99 1.34 -2.28
N TRP A 175 18.64 1.14 -3.41
CA TRP A 175 19.25 -0.14 -3.81
C TRP A 175 20.72 0.11 -4.10
N ASP A 176 21.61 -0.62 -3.45
CA ASP A 176 23.08 -0.50 -3.59
C ASP A 176 23.70 -1.60 -4.48
N GLY A 177 22.87 -2.40 -5.13
CA GLY A 177 23.28 -3.56 -5.91
C GLY A 177 23.18 -4.88 -5.13
N GLN A 178 22.95 -4.84 -3.81
CA GLN A 178 22.84 -6.01 -2.95
C GLN A 178 21.69 -5.92 -1.95
N ALA A 179 21.45 -4.73 -1.39
CA ALA A 179 20.47 -4.53 -0.34
C ALA A 179 19.45 -3.46 -0.70
N LEU A 180 18.18 -3.77 -0.41
CA LEU A 180 17.08 -2.83 -0.48
C LEU A 180 16.86 -2.20 0.90
N THR A 181 17.04 -0.88 0.99
CA THR A 181 17.02 -0.13 2.25
C THR A 181 16.20 1.15 2.13
N LEU A 182 16.03 1.85 3.25
CA LEU A 182 15.51 3.22 3.24
C LEU A 182 16.65 4.23 3.29
N SER A 183 16.61 5.21 2.40
CA SER A 183 17.57 6.33 2.37
C SER A 183 17.55 7.14 3.67
N LYS A 184 18.51 8.05 3.84
CA LYS A 184 18.37 9.15 4.80
C LYS A 184 17.12 9.97 4.46
N PRO A 185 16.48 10.60 5.47
CA PRO A 185 15.35 11.51 5.20
C PRO A 185 15.77 12.63 4.26
N SER A 186 14.91 12.95 3.31
CA SER A 186 15.08 14.07 2.38
C SER A 186 13.75 14.75 2.11
N ALA A 187 13.78 16.02 1.82
CA ALA A 187 12.60 16.79 1.49
C ALA A 187 12.11 16.47 0.07
N ARG A 188 10.80 16.39 -0.09
CA ARG A 188 10.11 16.21 -1.35
C ARG A 188 8.94 17.17 -1.45
N VAL A 189 8.82 17.85 -2.57
CA VAL A 189 7.66 18.72 -2.85
C VAL A 189 6.56 17.90 -3.50
N LEU A 190 5.34 18.04 -2.98
CA LEU A 190 4.13 17.38 -3.48
C LEU A 190 3.04 18.42 -3.71
N GLU A 191 2.20 18.17 -4.71
CA GLU A 191 0.95 18.90 -4.91
C GLU A 191 -0.09 18.43 -3.90
N VAL A 192 -0.79 19.38 -3.26
CA VAL A 192 -1.92 19.08 -2.36
C VAL A 192 -3.15 18.68 -3.16
N TRP A 193 -3.33 19.29 -4.33
CA TRP A 193 -4.45 19.05 -5.23
C TRP A 193 -3.99 18.41 -6.53
N ALA A 194 -4.76 17.46 -7.03
CA ALA A 194 -4.57 16.85 -8.33
C ALA A 194 -5.93 16.60 -8.98
N ASP A 195 -6.11 17.08 -10.19
CA ASP A 195 -7.36 16.95 -10.95
C ASP A 195 -8.59 17.40 -10.13
N GLY A 196 -8.42 18.49 -9.35
CA GLY A 196 -9.45 19.02 -8.47
C GLY A 196 -9.73 18.21 -7.20
N TYR A 197 -8.91 17.19 -6.90
CA TYR A 197 -9.07 16.33 -5.72
C TYR A 197 -7.88 16.47 -4.76
N SER A 198 -8.19 16.45 -3.46
CA SER A 198 -7.22 16.30 -2.38
C SER A 198 -7.80 15.42 -1.28
N ALA A 199 -7.04 14.42 -0.85
CA ALA A 199 -7.40 13.60 0.32
C ALA A 199 -7.14 14.32 1.65
N VAL A 200 -6.31 15.38 1.64
CA VAL A 200 -5.92 16.17 2.83
C VAL A 200 -5.85 17.66 2.47
N PRO A 201 -6.99 18.30 2.12
CA PRO A 201 -7.00 19.68 1.61
C PRO A 201 -6.49 20.72 2.61
N ASP A 202 -6.59 20.43 3.90
CA ASP A 202 -6.20 21.28 5.03
C ASP A 202 -4.87 20.84 5.67
N VAL A 203 -4.02 20.09 4.94
CA VAL A 203 -2.70 19.66 5.41
C VAL A 203 -1.84 20.84 5.83
N ALA A 204 -1.12 20.73 6.96
CA ALA A 204 -0.32 21.80 7.54
C ALA A 204 1.07 21.31 7.98
N ALA A 205 1.99 22.25 8.18
CA ALA A 205 3.30 21.95 8.75
C ALA A 205 3.18 21.25 10.10
N GLY A 206 3.97 20.20 10.31
CA GLY A 206 3.92 19.33 11.48
C GLY A 206 3.01 18.10 11.31
N ASP A 207 2.11 18.07 10.32
CA ASP A 207 1.31 16.88 10.05
C ASP A 207 2.20 15.70 9.64
N VAL A 208 1.88 14.53 10.15
CA VAL A 208 2.44 13.26 9.65
C VAL A 208 1.45 12.67 8.65
N VAL A 209 1.91 12.41 7.44
CA VAL A 209 1.04 12.02 6.32
C VAL A 209 1.48 10.69 5.68
N ALA A 210 0.50 9.98 5.14
CA ALA A 210 0.73 8.85 4.22
C ALA A 210 0.71 9.34 2.78
N MET A 211 1.60 8.78 1.96
CA MET A 211 1.73 9.08 0.54
C MET A 211 1.71 7.79 -0.28
N HIS A 212 1.10 7.83 -1.45
CA HIS A 212 1.06 6.75 -2.43
C HIS A 212 1.15 7.33 -3.84
N TRP A 213 2.10 6.88 -4.65
CA TRP A 213 2.35 7.41 -6.01
C TRP A 213 2.46 8.93 -6.06
N GLY A 214 3.16 9.51 -5.09
CA GLY A 214 3.39 10.95 -5.02
C GLY A 214 2.17 11.80 -4.64
N ARG A 215 1.11 11.19 -4.11
CA ARG A 215 -0.08 11.88 -3.63
C ARG A 215 -0.28 11.66 -2.13
N LEU A 216 -0.81 12.67 -1.46
CA LEU A 216 -1.24 12.55 -0.07
C LEU A 216 -2.48 11.66 0.01
N CYS A 217 -2.49 10.69 0.94
CA CYS A 217 -3.62 9.78 1.14
C CYS A 217 -4.38 10.04 2.44
N GLY A 218 -3.71 10.59 3.44
CA GLY A 218 -4.32 10.87 4.74
C GLY A 218 -3.29 11.31 5.77
N ARG A 219 -3.75 11.86 6.90
CA ARG A 219 -2.94 12.03 8.09
C ARG A 219 -2.80 10.70 8.81
N LEU A 220 -1.65 10.49 9.43
CA LEU A 220 -1.38 9.31 10.24
C LEU A 220 -1.42 9.67 11.72
N SER A 221 -2.18 8.91 12.49
CA SER A 221 -2.04 8.92 13.96
C SER A 221 -0.70 8.28 14.36
N PRO A 222 -0.22 8.50 15.60
CA PRO A 222 0.99 7.83 16.09
C PRO A 222 0.94 6.31 15.98
N ALA A 223 -0.22 5.69 16.25
CA ALA A 223 -0.41 4.25 16.12
C ALA A 223 -0.32 3.76 14.67
N GLN A 224 -0.91 4.50 13.72
CA GLN A 224 -0.84 4.20 12.29
C GLN A 224 0.58 4.36 11.75
N LEU A 225 1.31 5.40 12.19
CA LEU A 225 2.70 5.61 11.82
C LEU A 225 3.58 4.46 12.31
N CYS A 226 3.39 4.02 13.57
CA CYS A 226 4.11 2.87 14.13
C CYS A 226 3.83 1.62 13.31
N ALA A 227 2.56 1.28 13.05
CA ALA A 227 2.16 0.11 12.28
C ALA A 227 2.75 0.10 10.86
N LEU A 228 2.72 1.25 10.17
CA LEU A 228 3.31 1.40 8.83
C LEU A 228 4.84 1.24 8.85
N THR A 229 5.51 1.82 9.85
CA THR A 229 6.95 1.71 10.01
C THR A 229 7.36 0.26 10.27
N ASP A 230 6.74 -0.39 11.26
CA ASP A 230 7.02 -1.77 11.62
C ASP A 230 6.78 -2.74 10.45
N SER A 231 5.68 -2.54 9.71
CA SER A 231 5.35 -3.33 8.53
C SER A 231 6.38 -3.15 7.41
N THR A 232 6.83 -1.92 7.18
CA THR A 232 7.84 -1.60 6.17
C THR A 232 9.20 -2.21 6.55
N ASP A 233 9.64 -2.00 7.78
CA ASP A 233 10.94 -2.50 8.26
C ASP A 233 10.98 -4.04 8.27
N ARG A 234 9.90 -4.68 8.74
CA ARG A 234 9.75 -6.14 8.65
C ARG A 234 9.85 -6.61 7.20
N GLN A 235 9.09 -6.01 6.30
CA GLN A 235 9.04 -6.45 4.91
C GLN A 235 10.40 -6.26 4.22
N LEU A 236 11.06 -5.14 4.41
CA LEU A 236 12.39 -4.91 3.86
C LEU A 236 13.41 -5.93 4.38
N ALA A 237 13.36 -6.27 5.68
CA ALA A 237 14.24 -7.26 6.26
C ALA A 237 14.03 -8.67 5.67
N VAL A 238 12.77 -9.11 5.50
CA VAL A 238 12.47 -10.45 4.96
C VAL A 238 12.73 -10.52 3.46
N THR A 239 12.37 -9.48 2.70
CA THR A 239 12.65 -9.38 1.26
C THR A 239 14.15 -9.31 1.00
N GLY A 240 14.91 -8.56 1.82
CA GLY A 240 16.37 -8.50 1.73
C GLY A 240 17.03 -9.86 1.90
N ARG A 241 16.55 -10.70 2.83
CA ARG A 241 17.03 -12.09 2.97
C ARG A 241 16.78 -12.95 1.73
N ARG A 242 15.66 -12.73 1.03
CA ARG A 242 15.39 -13.44 -0.23
C ARG A 242 16.32 -12.96 -1.34
N LEU A 243 16.49 -11.65 -1.49
CA LEU A 243 17.36 -11.08 -2.53
C LEU A 243 18.83 -11.49 -2.36
N ALA A 244 19.31 -11.65 -1.12
CA ALA A 244 20.68 -12.08 -0.82
C ALA A 244 20.95 -13.56 -1.16
N ARG A 245 19.93 -14.36 -1.48
CA ARG A 245 20.05 -15.80 -1.84
C ARG A 245 20.10 -16.04 -3.34
N VAL A 246 19.88 -15.02 -4.15
CA VAL A 246 19.87 -15.08 -5.63
C VAL A 246 21.20 -14.58 -6.18
#